data_a76f0620581196592fcb5fa0507b7b94
#
_entry.id   a76f0620581196592fcb5fa0507b7b94
#
_cell.length_a   1.000
_cell.length_b   1.000
_cell.length_c   1.000
_cell.angle_alpha   90.00
_cell.angle_beta   90.00
_cell.angle_gamma   90.00
#
_symmetry.space_group_name_H-M   'P 1'
#
loop_
_entity.id
_entity.type
_entity.pdbx_description
1 polymer ?
#
loop_
_entity_poly.entity_id
_entity_poly.type
_entity_poly.pdbx_seq_one_letter_code
_entity_poly.pdbx_strand_id
1 'polypeptide(L)'
;VHAIGGFVGAIGTGIVAAPFYGGVGVIDYTKCVVKDGMVTSSCPIGDYDMAAQVLIQFKNAMITVGWSAVGSLIVYLIISAIVGLRVSPEGEREGLDISQHGERAYNM
;
A
#
# COMPACT_ATOMS: atom_id res chain seq x y z
N VAL A 1 8.94 3.20 -7.18
CA VAL A 1 9.01 4.28 -6.19
C VAL A 1 7.83 4.20 -5.23
N HIS A 2 6.59 4.16 -5.71
CA HIS A 2 5.39 4.12 -4.86
C HIS A 2 5.32 2.87 -3.97
N ALA A 3 5.64 1.69 -4.50
CA ALA A 3 5.57 0.45 -3.74
C ALA A 3 6.55 0.44 -2.57
N ILE A 4 7.82 0.76 -2.84
CA ILE A 4 8.87 0.77 -1.81
C ILE A 4 8.65 1.93 -0.84
N GLY A 5 8.37 3.13 -1.35
CA GLY A 5 8.09 4.31 -0.52
C GLY A 5 6.86 4.12 0.37
N GLY A 6 5.79 3.56 -0.18
CA GLY A 6 4.58 3.23 0.58
C GLY A 6 4.81 2.17 1.65
N PHE A 7 5.59 1.14 1.34
CA PHE A 7 5.93 0.09 2.30
C PHE A 7 6.77 0.64 3.47
N VAL A 8 7.81 1.39 3.17
CA VAL A 8 8.66 2.04 4.19
C VAL A 8 7.85 3.04 5.00
N GLY A 9 6.99 3.83 4.36
CA GLY A 9 6.12 4.78 5.03
C GLY A 9 5.11 4.10 5.97
N ALA A 10 4.51 3.00 5.56
CA ALA A 10 3.59 2.23 6.39
C ALA A 10 4.27 1.71 7.66
N ILE A 11 5.48 1.19 7.55
CA ILE A 11 6.27 0.75 8.71
C ILE A 11 6.71 1.95 9.54
N GLY A 12 7.17 3.02 8.91
CA GLY A 12 7.61 4.24 9.57
C GLY A 12 6.52 4.93 10.39
N THR A 13 5.26 4.81 9.97
CA THR A 13 4.11 5.32 10.74
C THR A 13 4.05 4.72 12.14
N GLY A 14 4.39 3.44 12.29
CA GLY A 14 4.45 2.79 13.60
C GLY A 14 5.50 3.42 14.54
N ILE A 15 6.52 4.04 13.98
CA ILE A 15 7.56 4.73 14.77
C ILE A 15 7.14 6.15 15.11
N VAL A 16 6.73 6.93 14.10
CA VAL A 16 6.45 8.36 14.30
C VAL A 16 5.12 8.62 14.99
N ALA A 17 4.21 7.67 15.04
CA ALA A 17 2.97 7.78 15.80
C ALA A 17 3.17 7.74 17.31
N ALA A 18 4.35 7.38 17.77
CA ALA A 18 4.66 7.36 19.21
C ALA A 18 4.50 8.76 19.82
N PRO A 19 3.89 8.86 21.01
CA PRO A 19 3.74 10.16 21.68
C PRO A 19 5.06 10.88 21.95
N PHE A 20 6.13 10.11 22.14
CA PHE A 20 7.48 10.65 22.30
C PHE A 20 7.95 11.50 21.10
N TYR A 21 7.53 11.12 19.88
CA TYR A 21 7.85 11.84 18.65
C TYR A 21 6.75 12.82 18.21
N GLY A 22 5.80 13.11 19.08
CA GLY A 22 4.70 14.02 18.78
C GLY A 22 3.47 13.40 18.13
N GLY A 23 3.44 12.07 18.03
CA GLY A 23 2.27 11.35 17.54
C GLY A 23 1.16 11.23 18.57
N VAL A 24 -0.02 10.79 18.13
CA VAL A 24 -1.18 10.61 19.01
C VAL A 24 -1.22 9.26 19.73
N GLY A 25 -0.32 8.35 19.37
CA GLY A 25 -0.30 6.99 19.90
C GLY A 25 -1.47 6.14 19.47
N VAL A 26 -1.81 5.15 20.25
CA VAL A 26 -2.95 4.26 20.01
C VAL A 26 -4.13 4.70 20.87
N ILE A 27 -5.23 5.06 20.23
CA ILE A 27 -6.46 5.42 20.91
C ILE A 27 -7.26 4.14 21.18
N ASP A 28 -7.57 3.88 22.44
CA ASP A 28 -8.39 2.74 22.83
C ASP A 28 -9.88 3.10 22.74
N TYR A 29 -10.47 2.82 21.59
CA TYR A 29 -11.88 3.09 21.32
C TYR A 29 -12.84 2.21 22.15
N THR A 30 -12.34 1.13 22.75
CA THR A 30 -13.17 0.25 23.58
C THR A 30 -13.44 0.86 24.96
N LYS A 31 -12.60 1.78 25.39
CA LYS A 31 -12.69 2.48 26.68
C LYS A 31 -13.19 3.92 26.56
N CYS A 32 -13.66 4.31 25.38
CA CYS A 32 -14.24 5.64 25.20
C CYS A 32 -15.52 5.79 26.02
N VAL A 33 -15.66 6.94 26.69
CA VAL A 33 -16.87 7.28 27.40
C VAL A 33 -17.94 7.71 26.40
N VAL A 34 -18.98 6.91 26.26
CA VAL A 34 -20.15 7.23 25.42
C VAL A 34 -21.21 7.86 26.32
N LYS A 35 -21.50 9.15 26.11
CA LYS A 35 -22.68 9.82 26.70
C LYS A 35 -23.69 10.09 25.61
N ASP A 36 -24.94 9.70 25.85
CA ASP A 36 -26.09 9.95 24.97
C ASP A 36 -25.92 9.45 23.51
N GLY A 37 -25.18 8.34 23.33
CA GLY A 37 -24.93 7.77 22.00
C GLY A 37 -23.86 8.47 21.19
N MET A 38 -23.24 9.52 21.72
CA MET A 38 -22.09 10.20 21.10
C MET A 38 -20.82 9.92 21.87
N VAL A 39 -19.74 9.65 21.12
CA VAL A 39 -18.40 9.51 21.68
C VAL A 39 -17.94 10.91 22.15
N THR A 40 -17.95 11.13 23.44
CA THR A 40 -17.32 12.31 24.02
C THR A 40 -15.80 12.16 23.89
N SER A 41 -15.10 13.25 23.68
CA SER A 41 -13.68 13.39 23.33
C SER A 41 -12.65 12.81 24.31
N SER A 42 -13.06 11.92 25.20
CA SER A 42 -12.21 11.35 26.26
C SER A 42 -11.90 9.88 26.03
N CYS A 43 -11.44 9.52 24.82
CA CYS A 43 -10.86 8.22 24.62
C CYS A 43 -9.48 8.17 25.25
N PRO A 44 -9.19 7.26 26.21
CA PRO A 44 -7.86 7.17 26.79
C PRO A 44 -6.84 6.72 25.74
N ILE A 45 -5.66 7.31 25.79
CA ILE A 45 -4.53 6.85 24.99
C ILE A 45 -3.96 5.64 25.74
N GLY A 46 -3.93 4.49 25.07
CA GLY A 46 -3.30 3.29 25.62
C GLY A 46 -1.77 3.43 25.67
N ASP A 47 -1.14 2.54 26.42
CA ASP A 47 0.32 2.44 26.43
C ASP A 47 0.82 2.10 25.03
N TYR A 48 1.69 2.95 24.51
CA TYR A 48 2.22 2.77 23.16
C TYR A 48 3.49 1.92 23.18
N ASP A 49 3.37 0.70 22.67
CA ASP A 49 4.53 -0.17 22.41
C ASP A 49 4.95 -0.03 20.96
N MET A 50 6.03 0.70 20.73
CA MET A 50 6.57 0.94 19.38
C MET A 50 6.95 -0.36 18.69
N ALA A 51 7.58 -1.30 19.39
CA ALA A 51 8.00 -2.57 18.81
C ALA A 51 6.80 -3.40 18.34
N ALA A 52 5.77 -3.51 19.15
CA ALA A 52 4.53 -4.20 18.80
C ALA A 52 3.83 -3.51 17.65
N GLN A 53 3.74 -2.18 17.64
CA GLN A 53 3.10 -1.43 16.58
C GLN A 53 3.83 -1.54 15.24
N VAL A 54 5.15 -1.45 15.25
CA VAL A 54 5.96 -1.65 14.04
C VAL A 54 5.78 -3.05 13.48
N LEU A 55 5.71 -4.06 14.35
CA LEU A 55 5.46 -5.43 13.93
C LEU A 55 4.06 -5.60 13.30
N ILE A 56 3.05 -4.96 13.87
CA ILE A 56 1.69 -4.96 13.32
C ILE A 56 1.68 -4.27 11.95
N GLN A 57 2.34 -3.14 11.80
CA GLN A 57 2.44 -2.41 10.53
C GLN A 57 3.15 -3.26 9.46
N PHE A 58 4.24 -3.90 9.82
CA PHE A 58 4.95 -4.80 8.93
C PHE A 58 4.06 -5.97 8.48
N LYS A 59 3.38 -6.62 9.41
CA LYS A 59 2.46 -7.73 9.12
C LYS A 59 1.34 -7.30 8.18
N ASN A 60 0.72 -6.16 8.44
CA ASN A 60 -0.34 -5.63 7.59
C ASN A 60 0.17 -5.27 6.19
N ALA A 61 1.35 -4.67 6.11
CA ALA A 61 1.99 -4.36 4.83
C ALA A 61 2.27 -5.63 4.02
N MET A 62 2.76 -6.68 4.67
CA MET A 62 3.00 -7.98 4.00
C MET A 62 1.71 -8.65 3.52
N ILE A 63 0.63 -8.57 4.29
CA ILE A 63 -0.68 -9.07 3.87
C ILE A 63 -1.17 -8.31 2.64
N THR A 64 -1.02 -7.00 2.62
CA THR A 64 -1.39 -6.15 1.49
C THR A 64 -0.58 -6.47 0.24
N VAL A 65 0.73 -6.66 0.38
CA VAL A 65 1.61 -7.06 -0.73
C VAL A 65 1.16 -8.41 -1.30
N GLY A 66 0.93 -9.41 -0.44
CA GLY A 66 0.47 -10.72 -0.87
C GLY A 66 -0.88 -10.67 -1.57
N TRP A 67 -1.83 -9.95 -1.03
CA TRP A 67 -3.16 -9.76 -1.61
C TRP A 67 -3.07 -9.08 -2.99
N SER A 68 -2.32 -7.99 -3.08
CA SER A 68 -2.13 -7.26 -4.33
C SER A 68 -1.44 -8.08 -5.40
N ALA A 69 -0.41 -8.86 -5.02
CA ALA A 69 0.30 -9.73 -5.94
C ALA A 69 -0.61 -10.82 -6.51
N VAL A 70 -1.37 -11.51 -5.66
CA VAL A 70 -2.30 -12.55 -6.08
C VAL A 70 -3.42 -11.97 -6.94
N GLY A 71 -4.03 -10.86 -6.52
CA GLY A 71 -5.08 -10.18 -7.28
C GLY A 71 -4.59 -9.72 -8.66
N SER A 72 -3.42 -9.11 -8.71
CA SER A 72 -2.81 -8.66 -9.98
C SER A 72 -2.51 -9.83 -10.90
N LEU A 73 -2.01 -10.93 -10.37
CA LEU A 73 -1.74 -12.14 -11.16
C LEU A 73 -3.02 -12.71 -11.76
N ILE A 74 -4.09 -12.81 -10.98
CA ILE A 74 -5.38 -13.30 -11.45
C ILE A 74 -5.92 -12.42 -12.58
N VAL A 75 -5.93 -11.11 -12.38
CA VAL A 75 -6.40 -10.13 -13.39
C VAL A 75 -5.54 -10.22 -14.65
N TYR A 76 -4.22 -10.29 -14.50
CA TYR A 76 -3.29 -10.44 -15.61
C TYR A 76 -3.58 -11.70 -16.43
N LEU A 77 -3.78 -12.84 -15.77
CA LEU A 77 -4.07 -14.11 -16.46
C LEU A 77 -5.41 -14.06 -17.21
N ILE A 78 -6.43 -13.45 -16.62
CA ILE A 78 -7.74 -13.29 -17.26
C ILE A 78 -7.62 -12.42 -18.52
N ILE A 79 -6.97 -11.27 -18.42
CA ILE A 79 -6.81 -10.35 -19.54
C ILE A 79 -5.92 -10.98 -20.64
N SER A 80 -4.86 -11.65 -20.24
CA SER A 80 -3.97 -12.37 -21.16
C SER A 80 -4.70 -13.45 -21.94
N ALA A 81 -5.61 -14.17 -21.30
CA ALA A 81 -6.41 -15.21 -21.95
C ALA A 81 -7.45 -14.63 -22.93
N ILE A 82 -8.02 -13.45 -22.62
CA ILE A 82 -9.09 -12.84 -23.42
C ILE A 82 -8.52 -12.01 -24.58
N VAL A 83 -7.53 -11.16 -24.32
CA VAL A 83 -7.08 -10.11 -25.26
C VAL A 83 -5.67 -10.41 -25.78
N GLY A 84 -4.82 -11.08 -25.00
CA GLY A 84 -3.40 -11.19 -25.27
C GLY A 84 -2.70 -9.87 -24.99
N LEU A 85 -1.82 -9.85 -23.99
CA LEU A 85 -1.13 -8.63 -23.56
C LEU A 85 0.27 -8.50 -24.13
N ARG A 86 0.82 -9.62 -24.63
CA ARG A 86 2.17 -9.61 -25.17
C ARG A 86 2.20 -9.20 -26.63
N VAL A 87 3.00 -8.21 -26.95
CA VAL A 87 3.30 -7.82 -28.32
C VAL A 87 4.13 -8.91 -29.02
N SER A 88 4.12 -8.92 -30.36
CA SER A 88 4.95 -9.83 -31.14
C SER A 88 6.44 -9.60 -30.82
N PRO A 89 7.31 -10.63 -30.96
CA PRO A 89 8.75 -10.45 -30.78
C PRO A 89 9.34 -9.34 -31.66
N GLU A 90 8.79 -9.14 -32.83
CA GLU A 90 9.17 -8.06 -33.75
C GLU A 90 8.79 -6.70 -33.19
N GLY A 91 7.58 -6.55 -32.64
CA GLY A 91 7.14 -5.32 -31.98
C GLY A 91 7.94 -4.99 -30.74
N GLU A 92 8.37 -6.00 -29.97
CA GLU A 92 9.27 -5.79 -28.83
C GLU A 92 10.65 -5.29 -29.25
N ARG A 93 11.17 -5.76 -30.40
CA ARG A 93 12.45 -5.29 -30.95
C ARG A 93 12.39 -3.86 -31.47
N GLU A 94 11.29 -3.48 -32.09
CA GLU A 94 11.07 -2.12 -32.58
C GLU A 94 10.80 -1.13 -31.45
N GLY A 95 10.29 -1.60 -30.33
CA GLY A 95 9.83 -0.80 -29.21
C GLY A 95 8.33 -0.54 -29.26
N LEU A 96 7.71 -0.44 -28.08
CA LEU A 96 6.27 -0.28 -27.93
C LEU A 96 5.75 1.05 -28.49
N ASP A 97 6.58 2.10 -28.46
CA ASP A 97 6.22 3.41 -28.98
C ASP A 97 5.93 3.37 -30.48
N ILE A 98 6.70 2.58 -31.23
CA ILE A 98 6.50 2.40 -32.67
C ILE A 98 5.39 1.40 -32.97
N SER A 99 5.43 0.22 -32.34
CA SER A 99 4.52 -0.89 -32.64
C SER A 99 3.11 -0.67 -32.14
N GLN A 100 2.92 0.02 -31.04
CA GLN A 100 1.62 0.24 -30.39
C GLN A 100 1.09 1.67 -30.54
N HIS A 101 1.95 2.66 -30.56
CA HIS A 101 1.58 4.07 -30.59
C HIS A 101 2.06 4.83 -31.84
N GLY A 102 2.93 4.23 -32.65
CA GLY A 102 3.50 4.88 -33.83
C GLY A 102 4.41 6.06 -33.54
N GLU A 103 4.92 6.16 -32.33
CA GLU A 103 5.76 7.26 -31.87
C GLU A 103 7.14 6.75 -31.46
N ARG A 104 8.13 7.63 -31.50
CA ARG A 104 9.47 7.39 -31.01
C ARG A 104 9.78 8.34 -29.86
N ALA A 105 10.29 7.78 -28.75
CA ALA A 105 10.79 8.58 -27.64
C ALA A 105 12.03 9.40 -28.03
N TYR A 106 12.88 8.82 -28.87
CA TYR A 106 14.09 9.47 -29.37
C TYR A 106 14.16 9.33 -30.89
N ASN A 107 14.41 10.42 -31.54
CA ASN A 107 14.62 10.47 -32.99
C ASN A 107 16.14 10.45 -33.26
N MET A 108 16.67 9.27 -33.33
CA MET A 108 18.09 9.04 -33.68
C MET A 108 18.26 8.47 -35.05
#